data_6509550efce671963886c5af6f1f8186
#
_entry.id   6509550efce671963886c5af6f1f8186
#
_cell.length_a   1.000
_cell.length_b   1.000
_cell.length_c   1.000
_cell.angle_alpha   90.00
_cell.angle_beta   90.00
_cell.angle_gamma   90.00
#
_symmetry.space_group_name_H-M   'P 1'
#
loop_
_entity.id
_entity.type
_entity.pdbx_description
1 polymer ?
#
loop_
_entity_poly.entity_id
_entity_poly.type
_entity_poly.pdbx_seq_one_letter_code
_entity_poly.pdbx_strand_id
1 'polypeptide(L)'
;MPSRIGRHTNRMNGEMMTIPTLEHVIEAVQTAVKKYPGGVRAMAAEMDMAPSSLGNVLNPYADRTSVKLGLEQAAFIMHQTGDVSALQLLAADLGFSLLPMCAEPDKGVEGEQLDDVECLAGLQKAIRRKEPKKVRAKLLGALIIDLMETETAVQHEGRKGECRS
;
A
#
# COMPACT_ATOMS: atom_id res chain seq x y z
N MET A 1 18.87 -23.07 0.01
CA MET A 1 19.56 -22.62 1.24
C MET A 1 18.58 -21.69 1.96
N PRO A 2 18.20 -21.94 3.22
CA PRO A 2 17.27 -21.05 3.93
C PRO A 2 18.01 -19.77 4.36
N SER A 3 17.48 -18.62 3.97
CA SER A 3 17.95 -17.30 4.39
C SER A 3 17.82 -17.17 5.91
N ARG A 4 18.92 -16.84 6.58
CA ARG A 4 18.93 -16.53 8.01
C ARG A 4 18.19 -15.22 8.24
N ILE A 5 16.98 -15.32 8.77
CA ILE A 5 16.22 -14.20 9.31
C ILE A 5 16.96 -13.69 10.56
N GLY A 6 17.61 -12.56 10.45
CA GLY A 6 18.25 -11.88 11.58
C GLY A 6 17.20 -11.41 12.58
N ARG A 7 17.21 -11.97 13.79
CA ARG A 7 16.30 -11.57 14.88
C ARG A 7 17.01 -10.57 15.77
N HIS A 8 16.56 -9.32 15.78
CA HIS A 8 16.92 -8.36 16.82
C HIS A 8 15.98 -8.54 18.02
N THR A 9 16.53 -8.88 19.17
CA THR A 9 15.75 -9.10 20.39
C THR A 9 15.95 -7.94 21.35
N ASN A 10 14.85 -7.27 21.72
CA ASN A 10 14.85 -6.29 22.80
C ASN A 10 14.13 -6.89 24.02
N ARG A 11 14.74 -6.84 25.21
CA ARG A 11 14.24 -7.47 26.43
C ARG A 11 13.44 -6.47 27.26
N MET A 12 12.12 -6.54 27.20
CA MET A 12 11.24 -5.94 28.21
C MET A 12 10.37 -7.03 28.85
N ASN A 13 10.44 -7.15 30.17
CA ASN A 13 9.62 -8.05 31.00
C ASN A 13 9.68 -9.57 30.70
N GLY A 14 10.86 -10.10 30.36
CA GLY A 14 11.04 -11.55 30.28
C GLY A 14 10.54 -12.24 29.01
N GLU A 15 9.73 -11.59 28.19
CA GLU A 15 9.37 -12.07 26.85
C GLU A 15 10.28 -11.44 25.78
N MET A 16 10.89 -12.26 24.95
CA MET A 16 11.68 -11.81 23.81
C MET A 16 10.75 -11.31 22.71
N MET A 17 10.51 -10.00 22.66
CA MET A 17 9.82 -9.40 21.53
C MET A 17 10.71 -9.42 20.31
N THR A 18 10.39 -10.27 19.35
CA THR A 18 11.07 -10.30 18.05
C THR A 18 10.53 -9.17 17.18
N ILE A 19 11.34 -8.15 16.93
CA ILE A 19 10.98 -7.11 15.97
C ILE A 19 11.06 -7.73 14.57
N PRO A 20 9.96 -7.77 13.80
CA PRO A 20 9.99 -8.31 12.45
C PRO A 20 10.98 -7.51 11.57
N THR A 21 11.73 -8.21 10.74
CA THR A 21 12.59 -7.54 9.75
C THR A 21 11.71 -7.04 8.61
N LEU A 22 11.77 -5.72 8.37
CA LEU A 22 11.01 -5.07 7.30
C LEU A 22 11.81 -4.96 5.98
N GLU A 23 12.67 -5.96 5.71
CA GLU A 23 13.53 -5.96 4.52
C GLU A 23 12.72 -5.80 3.23
N HIS A 24 11.66 -6.57 3.08
CA HIS A 24 10.78 -6.52 1.91
C HIS A 24 10.05 -5.17 1.75
N VAL A 25 9.74 -4.48 2.85
CA VAL A 25 9.17 -3.12 2.82
C VAL A 25 10.22 -2.12 2.31
N ILE A 26 11.46 -2.22 2.80
CA ILE A 26 12.59 -1.37 2.34
C ILE A 26 12.91 -1.66 0.88
N GLU A 27 12.89 -2.93 0.45
CA GLU A 27 13.06 -3.32 -0.96
C GLU A 27 11.99 -2.72 -1.87
N ALA A 28 10.75 -2.62 -1.40
CA ALA A 28 9.68 -1.96 -2.15
C ALA A 28 9.96 -0.45 -2.31
N VAL A 29 10.36 0.25 -1.23
CA VAL A 29 10.76 1.67 -1.31
C VAL A 29 11.96 1.84 -2.24
N GLN A 30 12.99 0.99 -2.14
CA GLN A 30 14.15 1.02 -3.03
C GLN A 30 13.73 0.86 -4.50
N THR A 31 12.79 -0.04 -4.76
CA THR A 31 12.27 -0.31 -6.10
C THR A 31 11.53 0.90 -6.66
N ALA A 32 10.69 1.55 -5.84
CA ALA A 32 9.99 2.79 -6.21
C ALA A 32 10.99 3.90 -6.59
N VAL A 33 12.03 4.11 -5.78
CA VAL A 33 13.08 5.09 -6.06
C VAL A 33 13.86 4.76 -7.34
N LYS A 34 14.15 3.48 -7.61
CA LYS A 34 14.84 3.07 -8.86
C LYS A 34 14.03 3.37 -10.12
N LYS A 35 12.69 3.30 -10.03
CA LYS A 35 11.76 3.63 -11.14
C LYS A 35 11.55 5.13 -11.30
N TYR A 36 11.85 5.93 -10.29
CA TYR A 36 11.68 7.37 -10.31
C TYR A 36 12.61 8.03 -11.35
N PRO A 37 12.17 9.05 -12.11
CA PRO A 37 12.99 9.74 -13.09
C PRO A 37 14.26 10.31 -12.45
N GLY A 38 15.45 9.87 -12.90
CA GLY A 38 16.73 10.21 -12.30
C GLY A 38 17.13 9.37 -11.07
N GLY A 39 16.27 8.45 -10.63
CA GLY A 39 16.56 7.44 -9.62
C GLY A 39 17.00 8.02 -8.27
N VAL A 40 17.90 7.30 -7.60
CA VAL A 40 18.40 7.67 -6.25
C VAL A 40 19.00 9.08 -6.22
N ARG A 41 19.69 9.53 -7.30
CA ARG A 41 20.31 10.86 -7.34
C ARG A 41 19.26 11.98 -7.32
N ALA A 42 18.22 11.86 -8.15
CA ALA A 42 17.16 12.87 -8.20
C ALA A 42 16.36 12.89 -6.89
N MET A 43 15.96 11.73 -6.38
CA MET A 43 15.25 11.63 -5.11
C MET A 43 16.05 12.19 -3.93
N ALA A 44 17.36 11.91 -3.87
CA ALA A 44 18.23 12.46 -2.83
C ALA A 44 18.31 13.99 -2.89
N ALA A 45 18.36 14.57 -4.11
CA ALA A 45 18.34 16.02 -4.29
C ALA A 45 17.04 16.66 -3.79
N GLU A 46 15.87 16.03 -4.03
CA GLU A 46 14.59 16.51 -3.53
C GLU A 46 14.47 16.41 -2.01
N MET A 47 15.20 15.47 -1.39
CA MET A 47 15.21 15.28 0.06
C MET A 47 16.33 16.08 0.76
N ASP A 48 17.06 16.90 0.03
CA ASP A 48 18.26 17.62 0.52
C ASP A 48 19.29 16.68 1.20
N MET A 49 19.52 15.52 0.58
CA MET A 49 20.41 14.46 1.06
C MET A 49 21.53 14.15 0.06
N ALA A 50 22.66 13.65 0.56
CA ALA A 50 23.66 13.05 -0.32
C ALA A 50 23.13 11.73 -0.92
N PRO A 51 23.35 11.46 -2.23
CA PRO A 51 22.90 10.22 -2.87
C PRO A 51 23.42 8.94 -2.19
N SER A 52 24.65 8.99 -1.66
CA SER A 52 25.23 7.88 -0.89
C SER A 52 24.50 7.63 0.42
N SER A 53 24.06 8.70 1.10
CA SER A 53 23.27 8.59 2.34
C SER A 53 21.92 7.95 2.06
N LEU A 54 21.19 8.40 1.04
CA LEU A 54 19.93 7.79 0.64
C LEU A 54 20.13 6.33 0.20
N GLY A 55 21.19 6.03 -0.57
CA GLY A 55 21.53 4.66 -0.97
C GLY A 55 21.76 3.73 0.23
N ASN A 56 22.40 4.21 1.29
CA ASN A 56 22.63 3.45 2.51
C ASN A 56 21.31 3.23 3.28
N VAL A 57 20.46 4.25 3.38
CA VAL A 57 19.14 4.17 4.02
C VAL A 57 18.22 3.17 3.31
N LEU A 58 18.29 3.11 1.97
CA LEU A 58 17.48 2.23 1.13
C LEU A 58 18.07 0.82 0.98
N ASN A 59 19.22 0.53 1.59
CA ASN A 59 19.79 -0.80 1.55
C ASN A 59 19.11 -1.72 2.59
N PRO A 60 18.31 -2.72 2.17
CA PRO A 60 17.62 -3.60 3.09
C PRO A 60 18.58 -4.49 3.91
N TYR A 61 19.82 -4.67 3.44
CA TYR A 61 20.86 -5.51 4.06
C TYR A 61 21.93 -4.72 4.81
N ALA A 62 21.79 -3.37 4.90
CA ALA A 62 22.71 -2.56 5.68
C ALA A 62 22.64 -2.92 7.17
N ASP A 63 23.77 -2.72 7.88
CA ASP A 63 23.79 -2.84 9.33
C ASP A 63 22.83 -1.80 9.93
N ARG A 64 21.71 -2.28 10.48
CA ARG A 64 20.60 -1.46 10.97
C ARG A 64 20.89 -0.78 12.31
N THR A 65 22.07 -0.93 12.85
CA THR A 65 22.48 -0.26 14.09
C THR A 65 22.69 1.23 13.89
N SER A 66 23.10 1.64 12.67
CA SER A 66 23.54 3.01 12.39
C SER A 66 22.67 3.77 11.38
N VAL A 67 21.96 3.06 10.45
CA VAL A 67 21.22 3.72 9.37
C VAL A 67 19.84 3.05 9.22
N LYS A 68 18.78 3.84 9.33
CA LYS A 68 17.40 3.37 9.20
C LYS A 68 16.61 4.30 8.28
N LEU A 69 15.72 3.72 7.48
CA LEU A 69 14.71 4.49 6.77
C LEU A 69 13.71 5.06 7.78
N GLY A 70 13.64 6.38 7.87
CA GLY A 70 12.66 7.07 8.72
C GLY A 70 11.27 7.04 8.07
N LEU A 71 10.23 7.11 8.92
CA LEU A 71 8.84 7.13 8.44
C LEU A 71 8.57 8.33 7.53
N GLU A 72 9.09 9.50 7.87
CA GLU A 72 8.96 10.73 7.07
C GLU A 72 9.61 10.57 5.70
N GLN A 73 10.79 9.96 5.64
CA GLN A 73 11.49 9.69 4.39
C GLN A 73 10.71 8.71 3.52
N ALA A 74 10.19 7.64 4.11
CA ALA A 74 9.36 6.67 3.40
C ALA A 74 8.07 7.31 2.85
N ALA A 75 7.38 8.13 3.65
CA ALA A 75 6.18 8.85 3.26
C ALA A 75 6.47 9.84 2.11
N PHE A 76 7.57 10.60 2.21
CA PHE A 76 7.99 11.51 1.15
C PHE A 76 8.24 10.76 -0.17
N ILE A 77 8.99 9.66 -0.13
CA ILE A 77 9.27 8.84 -1.31
C ILE A 77 7.98 8.31 -1.94
N MET A 78 7.07 7.77 -1.13
CA MET A 78 5.77 7.27 -1.62
C MET A 78 4.93 8.38 -2.25
N HIS A 79 4.95 9.58 -1.68
CA HIS A 79 4.24 10.74 -2.24
C HIS A 79 4.83 11.16 -3.59
N GLN A 80 6.15 11.24 -3.71
CA GLN A 80 6.84 11.67 -4.94
C GLN A 80 6.73 10.63 -6.07
N THR A 81 6.76 9.34 -5.70
CA THR A 81 6.71 8.25 -6.68
C THR A 81 5.30 7.81 -7.04
N GLY A 82 4.30 8.12 -6.19
CA GLY A 82 2.94 7.56 -6.28
C GLY A 82 2.90 6.04 -5.97
N ASP A 83 4.02 5.41 -5.61
CA ASP A 83 4.11 3.97 -5.35
C ASP A 83 3.93 3.69 -3.85
N VAL A 84 2.75 3.22 -3.48
CA VAL A 84 2.37 2.89 -2.09
C VAL A 84 2.60 1.42 -1.74
N SER A 85 3.30 0.64 -2.57
CA SER A 85 3.50 -0.80 -2.34
C SER A 85 4.20 -1.11 -1.01
N ALA A 86 5.12 -0.26 -0.56
CA ALA A 86 5.76 -0.41 0.75
C ALA A 86 4.75 -0.32 1.90
N LEU A 87 3.80 0.62 1.83
CA LEU A 87 2.74 0.78 2.81
C LEU A 87 1.75 -0.40 2.78
N GLN A 88 1.43 -0.90 1.58
CA GLN A 88 0.59 -2.10 1.41
C GLN A 88 1.22 -3.34 2.04
N LEU A 89 2.53 -3.54 1.85
CA LEU A 89 3.26 -4.64 2.47
C LEU A 89 3.28 -4.52 3.99
N LEU A 90 3.56 -3.32 4.52
CA LEU A 90 3.54 -3.08 5.96
C LEU A 90 2.15 -3.32 6.57
N ALA A 91 1.09 -2.85 5.91
CA ALA A 91 -0.28 -3.10 6.34
C ALA A 91 -0.60 -4.60 6.33
N ALA A 92 -0.19 -5.33 5.29
CA ALA A 92 -0.40 -6.76 5.19
C ALA A 92 0.31 -7.55 6.30
N ASP A 93 1.54 -7.15 6.68
CA ASP A 93 2.27 -7.73 7.81
C ASP A 93 1.55 -7.54 9.15
N LEU A 94 0.86 -6.41 9.29
CA LEU A 94 0.05 -6.09 10.47
C LEU A 94 -1.37 -6.68 10.41
N GLY A 95 -1.74 -7.38 9.32
CA GLY A 95 -3.06 -7.98 9.13
C GLY A 95 -4.12 -7.02 8.59
N PHE A 96 -3.72 -5.88 8.04
CA PHE A 96 -4.61 -4.87 7.44
C PHE A 96 -4.52 -4.87 5.91
N SER A 97 -5.54 -4.31 5.28
CA SER A 97 -5.53 -3.97 3.86
C SER A 97 -5.71 -2.46 3.72
N LEU A 98 -5.00 -1.85 2.76
CA LEU A 98 -5.17 -0.44 2.43
C LEU A 98 -6.23 -0.32 1.33
N LEU A 99 -7.11 0.63 1.51
CA LEU A 99 -8.09 1.05 0.53
C LEU A 99 -7.86 2.53 0.22
N PRO A 100 -8.08 2.99 -1.02
CA PRO A 100 -8.05 4.41 -1.32
C PRO A 100 -9.11 5.15 -0.47
N MET A 101 -8.83 6.38 -0.05
CA MET A 101 -9.82 7.19 0.69
C MET A 101 -10.93 7.71 -0.23
N CYS A 102 -10.62 7.86 -1.52
CA CYS A 102 -11.58 8.29 -2.54
C CYS A 102 -11.37 7.38 -3.75
N ALA A 103 -12.42 6.77 -4.22
CA ALA A 103 -12.50 6.12 -5.52
C ALA A 103 -13.21 7.11 -6.46
N GLU A 104 -12.61 7.40 -7.61
CA GLU A 104 -13.23 8.28 -8.61
C GLU A 104 -14.16 7.43 -9.49
N PRO A 105 -15.47 7.70 -9.48
CA PRO A 105 -16.40 6.95 -10.32
C PRO A 105 -16.13 7.25 -11.80
N ASP A 106 -16.07 6.24 -12.62
CA ASP A 106 -15.91 6.37 -14.08
C ASP A 106 -17.26 6.39 -14.82
N LYS A 107 -18.35 6.08 -14.11
CA LYS A 107 -19.72 6.00 -14.60
C LYS A 107 -20.67 6.81 -13.73
N GLY A 108 -21.93 6.96 -14.20
CA GLY A 108 -23.02 7.46 -13.36
C GLY A 108 -23.49 6.39 -12.35
N VAL A 109 -24.29 6.83 -11.36
CA VAL A 109 -24.75 5.96 -10.25
C VAL A 109 -25.34 4.62 -10.71
N GLU A 110 -26.14 4.62 -11.77
CA GLU A 110 -26.74 3.39 -12.31
C GLU A 110 -25.68 2.42 -12.86
N GLY A 111 -24.62 2.94 -13.49
CA GLY A 111 -23.53 2.16 -14.03
C GLY A 111 -22.67 1.56 -12.91
N GLU A 112 -22.35 2.34 -11.88
CA GLU A 112 -21.58 1.87 -10.72
C GLU A 112 -22.35 0.79 -9.95
N GLN A 113 -23.66 0.96 -9.73
CA GLN A 113 -24.50 -0.05 -9.08
C GLN A 113 -24.54 -1.38 -9.85
N LEU A 114 -24.47 -1.34 -11.18
CA LEU A 114 -24.41 -2.56 -11.98
C LEU A 114 -23.10 -3.31 -11.79
N ASP A 115 -21.98 -2.57 -11.73
CA ASP A 115 -20.65 -3.13 -11.47
C ASP A 115 -20.57 -3.76 -10.07
N ASP A 116 -21.13 -3.11 -9.05
CA ASP A 116 -21.24 -3.66 -7.70
C ASP A 116 -21.91 -5.05 -7.70
N VAL A 117 -23.01 -5.19 -8.46
CA VAL A 117 -23.74 -6.46 -8.57
C VAL A 117 -22.89 -7.51 -9.27
N GLU A 118 -22.17 -7.16 -10.32
CA GLU A 118 -21.29 -8.09 -11.06
C GLU A 118 -20.10 -8.54 -10.19
N CYS A 119 -19.46 -7.63 -9.47
CA CYS A 119 -18.38 -7.94 -8.55
C CYS A 119 -18.84 -8.83 -7.39
N LEU A 120 -20.01 -8.55 -6.81
CA LEU A 120 -20.61 -9.40 -5.77
C LEU A 120 -20.92 -10.81 -6.29
N ALA A 121 -21.48 -10.92 -7.50
CA ALA A 121 -21.73 -12.21 -8.14
C ALA A 121 -20.44 -13.00 -8.38
N GLY A 122 -19.37 -12.33 -8.80
CA GLY A 122 -18.05 -12.90 -8.96
C GLY A 122 -17.48 -13.45 -7.66
N LEU A 123 -17.55 -12.67 -6.57
CA LEU A 123 -17.14 -13.09 -5.24
C LEU A 123 -17.95 -14.30 -4.73
N GLN A 124 -19.27 -14.27 -4.87
CA GLN A 124 -20.13 -15.39 -4.48
C GLN A 124 -19.79 -16.67 -5.24
N LYS A 125 -19.54 -16.57 -6.55
CA LYS A 125 -19.10 -17.69 -7.39
C LYS A 125 -17.77 -18.28 -6.91
N ALA A 126 -16.79 -17.43 -6.57
CA ALA A 126 -15.51 -17.87 -6.05
C ALA A 126 -15.63 -18.54 -4.67
N ILE A 127 -16.52 -18.06 -3.80
CA ILE A 127 -16.82 -18.69 -2.51
C ILE A 127 -17.45 -20.08 -2.71
N ARG A 128 -18.46 -20.20 -3.57
CA ARG A 128 -19.13 -21.49 -3.87
C ARG A 128 -18.17 -22.51 -4.47
N ARG A 129 -17.24 -22.07 -5.32
CA ARG A 129 -16.20 -22.92 -5.93
C ARG A 129 -15.04 -23.24 -5.01
N LYS A 130 -15.04 -22.72 -3.77
CA LYS A 130 -13.95 -22.87 -2.79
C LYS A 130 -12.60 -22.41 -3.36
N GLU A 131 -12.61 -21.37 -4.17
CA GLU A 131 -11.40 -20.77 -4.71
C GLU A 131 -10.38 -20.44 -3.60
N PRO A 132 -9.07 -20.39 -3.90
CA PRO A 132 -8.04 -20.08 -2.92
C PRO A 132 -8.32 -18.77 -2.18
N LYS A 133 -7.94 -18.71 -0.88
CA LYS A 133 -8.13 -17.52 -0.03
C LYS A 133 -7.65 -16.23 -0.70
N LYS A 134 -6.50 -16.29 -1.39
CA LYS A 134 -5.91 -15.13 -2.10
C LYS A 134 -6.83 -14.59 -3.21
N VAL A 135 -7.47 -15.48 -3.98
CA VAL A 135 -8.41 -15.11 -5.05
C VAL A 135 -9.66 -14.43 -4.46
N ARG A 136 -10.24 -15.03 -3.41
CA ARG A 136 -11.42 -14.48 -2.72
C ARG A 136 -11.12 -13.13 -2.07
N ALA A 137 -9.94 -12.98 -1.48
CA ALA A 137 -9.51 -11.71 -0.88
C ALA A 137 -9.36 -10.60 -1.94
N LYS A 138 -8.80 -10.94 -3.13
CA LYS A 138 -8.70 -9.99 -4.24
C LYS A 138 -10.07 -9.53 -4.74
N LEU A 139 -11.03 -10.47 -4.90
CA LEU A 139 -12.39 -10.13 -5.35
C LEU A 139 -13.15 -9.31 -4.31
N LEU A 140 -12.95 -9.60 -3.03
CA LEU A 140 -13.53 -8.78 -1.95
C LEU A 140 -12.97 -7.36 -1.97
N GLY A 141 -11.65 -7.20 -2.18
CA GLY A 141 -11.02 -5.89 -2.29
C GLY A 141 -11.56 -5.09 -3.49
N ALA A 142 -11.78 -5.73 -4.65
CA ALA A 142 -12.38 -5.09 -5.80
C ALA A 142 -13.81 -4.60 -5.49
N LEU A 143 -14.65 -5.47 -4.92
CA LEU A 143 -16.03 -5.10 -4.53
C LEU A 143 -16.07 -3.91 -3.57
N ILE A 144 -15.13 -3.81 -2.63
CA ILE A 144 -15.09 -2.67 -1.69
C ILE A 144 -14.75 -1.38 -2.43
N ILE A 145 -13.85 -1.42 -3.42
CA ILE A 145 -13.51 -0.26 -4.24
C ILE A 145 -14.72 0.19 -5.06
N ASP A 146 -15.40 -0.74 -5.75
CA ASP A 146 -16.60 -0.45 -6.53
C ASP A 146 -17.70 0.21 -5.67
N LEU A 147 -17.95 -0.31 -4.45
CA LEU A 147 -18.91 0.30 -3.51
C LEU A 147 -18.51 1.74 -3.11
N MET A 148 -17.21 2.04 -3.00
CA MET A 148 -16.73 3.39 -2.72
C MET A 148 -16.94 4.32 -3.93
N GLU A 149 -16.80 3.82 -5.15
CA GLU A 149 -17.07 4.55 -6.40
C GLU A 149 -18.56 4.89 -6.50
N THR A 150 -19.44 3.92 -6.23
CA THR A 150 -20.91 4.13 -6.16
C THR A 150 -21.25 5.19 -5.10
N GLU A 151 -20.70 5.12 -3.88
CA GLU A 151 -20.94 6.14 -2.85
C GLU A 151 -20.53 7.52 -3.31
N THR A 152 -19.35 7.64 -3.94
CA THR A 152 -18.85 8.92 -4.46
C THR A 152 -19.74 9.45 -5.59
N ALA A 153 -20.22 8.60 -6.49
CA ALA A 153 -21.14 8.97 -7.56
C ALA A 153 -22.47 9.53 -7.00
N VAL A 154 -23.04 8.86 -6.00
CA VAL A 154 -24.28 9.33 -5.31
C VAL A 154 -24.08 10.71 -4.68
N GLN A 155 -22.94 10.94 -4.00
CA GLN A 155 -22.62 12.23 -3.40
C GLN A 155 -22.49 13.36 -4.45
N HIS A 156 -21.92 13.04 -5.61
CA HIS A 156 -21.78 14.00 -6.71
C HIS A 156 -23.12 14.37 -7.35
N GLU A 157 -24.04 13.42 -7.48
CA GLU A 157 -25.41 13.70 -7.99
C GLU A 157 -26.22 14.55 -7.01
N GLY A 158 -26.13 14.26 -5.71
CA GLY A 158 -26.79 15.07 -4.67
C GLY A 158 -26.40 16.54 -4.72
N ARG A 159 -25.11 16.84 -4.89
CA ARG A 159 -24.61 18.24 -5.00
C ARG A 159 -25.10 18.96 -6.25
N LYS A 160 -25.30 18.27 -7.38
CA LYS A 160 -25.85 18.88 -8.60
C LYS A 160 -27.33 19.24 -8.47
N GLY A 161 -28.05 18.53 -7.63
CA GLY A 161 -29.48 18.80 -7.33
C GLY A 161 -29.69 20.07 -6.49
N GLU A 162 -28.80 20.36 -5.54
CA GLU A 162 -28.90 21.51 -4.65
C GLU A 162 -28.56 22.86 -5.35
N CYS A 163 -27.79 22.84 -6.43
CA CYS A 163 -27.48 24.07 -7.21
C CYS A 163 -28.58 24.49 -8.21
N ARG A 164 -29.70 23.74 -8.29
CA ARG A 164 -30.82 24.01 -9.23
C ARG A 164 -32.11 24.51 -8.56
N SER A 165 -32.09 24.65 -7.26
CA SER A 165 -33.19 25.24 -6.46
C SER A 165 -32.84 26.65 -5.97
#